data_5253e248c1388de7ac8bf6632665506f
#
_entry.id   5253e248c1388de7ac8bf6632665506f
#
_cell.length_a   1.000
_cell.length_b   1.000
_cell.length_c   1.000
_cell.angle_alpha   90.00
_cell.angle_beta   90.00
_cell.angle_gamma   90.00
#
_symmetry.space_group_name_H-M   'P 1'
#
loop_
_entity.id
_entity.type
_entity.pdbx_description
1 polymer ?
#
loop_
_entity_poly.entity_id
_entity_poly.type
_entity_poly.pdbx_seq_one_letter_code
_entity_poly.pdbx_strand_id
1 'polypeptide(L)'
;MKKMFVILAAAALGGCASLGVGGFKQPIVNFNDLQVEGIGTKGGTVDVVLSVYNPNGYRLDATQLTYKLLVDTTAVGDGIYNTKFTVQSGDSAIVHLPVNLSYSGLAAAAKQLKEKGSVNYRVIGDVTVATPVGNFTKPYDQTGRFSTLSGMTH
;
A
#
# COMPACT_ATOMS: atom_id res chain seq x y z
N MET A 1 -44.85 -18.30 48.96
CA MET A 1 -44.17 -18.51 47.64
C MET A 1 -43.67 -17.19 47.15
N LYS A 2 -42.47 -16.87 47.42
CA LYS A 2 -41.85 -15.64 46.92
C LYS A 2 -41.05 -16.00 45.70
N LYS A 3 -41.56 -15.62 44.56
CA LYS A 3 -40.83 -15.70 43.31
C LYS A 3 -39.83 -14.56 43.29
N MET A 4 -38.61 -14.88 43.57
CA MET A 4 -37.50 -13.97 43.44
C MET A 4 -37.18 -13.80 41.94
N PHE A 5 -37.52 -12.68 41.39
CA PHE A 5 -37.09 -12.27 40.06
C PHE A 5 -35.63 -11.89 40.14
N VAL A 6 -34.78 -12.78 39.69
CA VAL A 6 -33.40 -12.43 39.40
C VAL A 6 -33.40 -11.71 38.08
N ILE A 7 -33.33 -10.40 38.13
CA ILE A 7 -33.05 -9.55 36.95
C ILE A 7 -31.57 -9.73 36.68
N LEU A 8 -31.29 -10.57 35.72
CA LEU A 8 -29.97 -10.70 35.15
C LEU A 8 -29.70 -9.42 34.32
N ALA A 9 -29.02 -8.47 34.93
CA ALA A 9 -28.47 -7.32 34.20
C ALA A 9 -27.37 -7.84 33.27
N ALA A 10 -27.75 -8.10 32.04
CA ALA A 10 -26.79 -8.30 30.95
C ALA A 10 -26.06 -6.96 30.75
N ALA A 11 -24.96 -6.80 31.42
CA ALA A 11 -24.04 -5.70 31.14
C ALA A 11 -23.56 -5.88 29.68
N ALA A 12 -24.09 -5.01 28.82
CA ALA A 12 -23.63 -4.88 27.45
C ALA A 12 -22.18 -4.40 27.48
N LEU A 13 -21.26 -5.36 27.37
CA LEU A 13 -19.84 -5.12 27.14
C LEU A 13 -19.61 -4.72 25.67
N GLY A 14 -20.39 -3.82 25.17
CA GLY A 14 -20.35 -3.38 23.78
C GLY A 14 -19.96 -1.92 23.63
N GLY A 15 -19.07 -1.37 24.46
CA GLY A 15 -18.88 0.07 24.46
C GLY A 15 -17.50 0.62 24.18
N CYS A 16 -16.44 -0.16 24.27
CA CYS A 16 -15.08 0.39 24.20
C CYS A 16 -14.55 0.65 22.79
N ALA A 17 -15.20 0.13 21.76
CA ALA A 17 -14.79 0.36 20.38
C ALA A 17 -15.32 1.67 19.79
N SER A 18 -16.29 2.31 20.42
CA SER A 18 -16.96 3.50 19.90
C SER A 18 -16.46 4.83 20.48
N LEU A 19 -15.54 4.81 21.40
CA LEU A 19 -15.00 6.02 22.04
C LEU A 19 -13.89 6.71 21.26
N GLY A 20 -13.73 6.43 19.98
CA GLY A 20 -12.99 7.25 19.00
C GLY A 20 -11.50 7.48 19.25
N VAL A 21 -10.97 7.10 20.37
CA VAL A 21 -9.58 7.39 20.75
C VAL A 21 -8.62 6.24 20.42
N GLY A 22 -9.15 5.09 20.05
CA GLY A 22 -8.34 3.89 19.77
C GLY A 22 -8.57 3.25 18.42
N GLY A 23 -9.43 3.82 17.62
CA GLY A 23 -9.84 3.25 16.35
C GLY A 23 -8.89 3.56 15.20
N PHE A 24 -7.61 3.14 15.29
CA PHE A 24 -6.74 3.23 14.13
C PHE A 24 -7.30 2.40 12.99
N LYS A 25 -7.61 3.07 11.89
CA LYS A 25 -7.99 2.43 10.63
C LYS A 25 -6.78 2.36 9.74
N GLN A 26 -6.52 1.18 9.19
CA GLN A 26 -5.41 0.97 8.29
C GLN A 26 -5.49 1.92 7.09
N PRO A 27 -4.39 2.60 6.74
CA PRO A 27 -4.33 3.38 5.49
C PRO A 27 -4.61 2.48 4.29
N ILE A 28 -5.32 3.04 3.33
CA ILE A 28 -5.63 2.34 2.09
C ILE A 28 -4.59 2.73 1.05
N VAL A 29 -3.77 1.76 0.66
CA VAL A 29 -2.76 1.94 -0.37
C VAL A 29 -3.32 1.46 -1.70
N ASN A 30 -3.45 2.37 -2.66
CA ASN A 30 -3.92 2.05 -4.00
C ASN A 30 -2.79 2.27 -5.00
N PHE A 31 -2.72 1.39 -5.97
CA PHE A 31 -1.87 1.61 -7.13
C PHE A 31 -2.47 2.72 -7.99
N ASN A 32 -1.63 3.66 -8.40
CA ASN A 32 -2.04 4.78 -9.23
C ASN A 32 -1.43 4.72 -10.64
N ASP A 33 -0.12 4.53 -10.74
CA ASP A 33 0.59 4.52 -12.03
C ASP A 33 1.92 3.77 -11.93
N LEU A 34 2.48 3.44 -13.08
CA LEU A 34 3.84 2.92 -13.20
C LEU A 34 4.52 3.61 -14.38
N GLN A 35 5.62 4.28 -14.11
CA GLN A 35 6.37 5.05 -15.09
C GLN A 35 7.76 4.44 -15.28
N VAL A 36 8.18 4.26 -16.53
CA VAL A 36 9.53 3.80 -16.83
C VAL A 36 10.44 5.02 -16.87
N GLU A 37 11.35 5.11 -15.91
CA GLU A 37 12.30 6.24 -15.79
C GLU A 37 13.48 6.11 -16.74
N GLY A 38 13.99 4.88 -16.91
CA GLY A 38 15.11 4.66 -17.80
C GLY A 38 15.62 3.23 -17.80
N ILE A 39 16.40 2.91 -18.81
CA ILE A 39 17.11 1.65 -18.94
C ILE A 39 18.59 1.94 -19.07
N GLY A 40 19.39 1.36 -18.18
CA GLY A 40 20.84 1.56 -18.12
C GLY A 40 21.62 0.25 -18.26
N THR A 41 22.93 0.34 -18.03
CA THR A 41 23.86 -0.80 -18.16
C THR A 41 23.65 -1.89 -17.09
N LYS A 42 22.98 -1.56 -15.99
CA LYS A 42 22.77 -2.50 -14.85
C LYS A 42 21.33 -2.95 -14.70
N GLY A 43 20.43 -2.52 -15.58
CA GLY A 43 19.00 -2.80 -15.50
C GLY A 43 18.19 -1.56 -15.84
N GLY A 44 17.00 -1.43 -15.27
CA GLY A 44 16.10 -0.30 -15.45
C GLY A 44 15.59 0.25 -14.14
N THR A 45 15.06 1.45 -14.19
CA THR A 45 14.37 2.07 -13.07
C THR A 45 12.93 2.35 -13.47
N VAL A 46 12.00 1.95 -12.64
CA VAL A 46 10.59 2.30 -12.76
C VAL A 46 10.16 3.07 -11.53
N ASP A 47 9.28 4.03 -11.72
CA ASP A 47 8.62 4.75 -10.65
C ASP A 47 7.22 4.15 -10.44
N VAL A 48 7.01 3.53 -9.29
CA VAL A 48 5.70 3.02 -8.88
C VAL A 48 4.99 4.11 -8.12
N VAL A 49 3.90 4.60 -8.66
CA VAL A 49 3.11 5.68 -8.06
C VAL A 49 1.97 5.07 -7.27
N LEU A 50 1.97 5.30 -5.96
CA LEU A 50 0.92 4.85 -5.04
C LEU A 50 0.14 6.04 -4.50
N SER A 51 -1.14 5.84 -4.25
CA SER A 51 -1.99 6.74 -3.50
C SER A 51 -2.28 6.14 -2.13
N VAL A 52 -1.92 6.86 -1.07
CA VAL A 52 -2.15 6.44 0.31
C VAL A 52 -3.27 7.29 0.89
N TYR A 53 -4.41 6.67 1.13
CA TYR A 53 -5.59 7.32 1.72
C TYR A 53 -5.63 7.11 3.24
N ASN A 54 -5.91 8.17 3.97
CA ASN A 54 -6.06 8.14 5.42
C ASN A 54 -7.54 8.18 5.82
N PRO A 55 -8.12 7.03 6.24
CA PRO A 55 -9.52 6.96 6.68
C PRO A 55 -9.72 7.40 8.14
N ASN A 56 -8.67 7.87 8.83
CA ASN A 56 -8.74 8.27 10.22
C ASN A 56 -9.16 9.73 10.37
N GLY A 57 -9.76 10.07 11.50
CA GLY A 57 -10.12 11.43 11.86
C GLY A 57 -8.93 12.30 12.32
N TYR A 58 -7.70 11.86 12.08
CA TYR A 58 -6.48 12.56 12.44
C TYR A 58 -5.40 12.32 11.37
N ARG A 59 -4.41 13.21 11.37
CA ARG A 59 -3.26 13.14 10.46
C ARG A 59 -2.42 11.88 10.74
N LEU A 60 -1.94 11.26 9.68
CA LEU A 60 -0.95 10.19 9.74
C LEU A 60 0.39 10.69 9.18
N ASP A 61 1.45 10.43 9.92
CA ASP A 61 2.82 10.68 9.46
C ASP A 61 3.45 9.34 9.10
N ALA A 62 3.54 9.05 7.81
CA ALA A 62 4.23 7.86 7.34
C ALA A 62 5.74 8.06 7.48
N THR A 63 6.40 7.10 8.12
CA THR A 63 7.84 7.16 8.41
C THR A 63 8.66 6.21 7.57
N GLN A 64 8.03 5.14 7.09
CA GLN A 64 8.68 4.15 6.25
C GLN A 64 7.66 3.41 5.40
N LEU A 65 8.08 3.04 4.22
CA LEU A 65 7.30 2.19 3.32
C LEU A 65 8.27 1.19 2.69
N THR A 66 8.04 -0.09 2.92
CA THR A 66 8.76 -1.16 2.23
C THR A 66 7.99 -1.56 1.00
N TYR A 67 8.68 -2.02 -0.02
CA TYR A 67 8.04 -2.46 -1.25
C TYR A 67 8.81 -3.59 -1.92
N LYS A 68 8.07 -4.45 -2.55
CA LYS A 68 8.57 -5.49 -3.45
C LYS A 68 7.68 -5.52 -4.68
N LEU A 69 8.29 -5.38 -5.83
CA LEU A 69 7.60 -5.47 -7.11
C LEU A 69 7.76 -6.88 -7.68
N LEU A 70 6.64 -7.50 -8.02
CA LEU A 70 6.60 -8.80 -8.67
C LEU A 70 5.99 -8.66 -10.06
N VAL A 71 6.54 -9.40 -11.00
CA VAL A 71 5.94 -9.63 -12.33
C VAL A 71 5.51 -11.10 -12.35
N ASP A 72 4.22 -11.34 -12.45
CA ASP A 72 3.60 -12.62 -12.10
C ASP A 72 3.95 -13.03 -10.66
N THR A 73 4.76 -14.07 -10.50
CA THR A 73 5.26 -14.56 -9.20
C THR A 73 6.75 -14.27 -8.98
N THR A 74 7.39 -13.61 -9.93
CA THR A 74 8.84 -13.34 -9.90
C THR A 74 9.11 -11.97 -9.30
N ALA A 75 9.87 -11.91 -8.23
CA ALA A 75 10.35 -10.65 -7.67
C ALA A 75 11.37 -10.02 -8.63
N VAL A 76 11.10 -8.79 -9.04
CA VAL A 76 11.93 -8.07 -10.02
C VAL A 76 12.63 -6.86 -9.43
N GLY A 77 12.17 -6.38 -8.29
CA GLY A 77 12.80 -5.31 -7.55
C GLY A 77 12.16 -5.13 -6.18
N ASP A 78 12.91 -4.59 -5.25
CA ASP A 78 12.45 -4.29 -3.89
C ASP A 78 13.22 -3.12 -3.31
N GLY A 79 12.72 -2.56 -2.21
CA GLY A 79 13.39 -1.47 -1.52
C GLY A 79 12.65 -0.98 -0.30
N ILE A 80 13.24 0.04 0.30
CA ILE A 80 12.71 0.72 1.47
C ILE A 80 12.68 2.22 1.17
N TYR A 81 11.51 2.82 1.31
CA TYR A 81 11.32 4.26 1.19
C TYR A 81 11.22 4.86 2.59
N ASN A 82 12.26 5.59 3.00
CA ASN A 82 12.39 6.18 4.33
C ASN A 82 12.05 7.68 4.38
N THR A 83 11.57 8.23 3.27
CA THR A 83 11.16 9.63 3.26
C THR A 83 9.83 9.78 3.96
N LYS A 84 9.80 10.62 4.98
CA LYS A 84 8.58 10.92 5.71
C LYS A 84 7.60 11.70 4.83
N PHE A 85 6.34 11.29 4.87
CA PHE A 85 5.26 12.04 4.25
C PHE A 85 4.03 12.04 5.15
N THR A 86 3.23 13.08 5.02
CA THR A 86 2.04 13.29 5.84
C THR A 86 0.79 13.09 5.01
N VAL A 87 -0.18 12.36 5.55
CA VAL A 87 -1.52 12.24 4.96
C VAL A 87 -2.53 12.84 5.92
N GLN A 88 -3.18 13.93 5.50
CA GLN A 88 -4.19 14.59 6.30
C GLN A 88 -5.42 13.69 6.49
N SER A 89 -6.20 13.96 7.55
CA SER A 89 -7.45 13.24 7.84
C SER A 89 -8.39 13.27 6.63
N GLY A 90 -8.83 12.09 6.20
CA GLY A 90 -9.76 11.95 5.08
C GLY A 90 -9.18 12.33 3.71
N ASP A 91 -7.89 12.47 3.59
CA ASP A 91 -7.18 12.85 2.38
C ASP A 91 -6.24 11.75 1.88
N SER A 92 -5.65 11.96 0.72
CA SER A 92 -4.70 11.04 0.09
C SER A 92 -3.38 11.75 -0.20
N ALA A 93 -2.29 11.02 -0.08
CA ALA A 93 -0.97 11.46 -0.53
C ALA A 93 -0.48 10.57 -1.68
N ILE A 94 0.14 11.18 -2.66
CA ILE A 94 0.81 10.46 -3.75
C ILE A 94 2.25 10.21 -3.36
N VAL A 95 2.67 8.97 -3.50
CA VAL A 95 4.03 8.51 -3.16
C VAL A 95 4.67 7.90 -4.39
N HIS A 96 5.86 8.36 -4.72
CA HIS A 96 6.69 7.86 -5.80
C HIS A 96 7.75 6.92 -5.25
N LEU A 97 7.73 5.67 -5.70
CA LEU A 97 8.68 4.64 -5.27
C LEU A 97 9.60 4.27 -6.42
N PRO A 98 10.85 4.75 -6.42
CA PRO A 98 11.81 4.34 -7.43
C PRO A 98 12.23 2.89 -7.19
N VAL A 99 11.95 2.02 -8.13
CA VAL A 99 12.29 0.59 -8.09
C VAL A 99 13.34 0.30 -9.13
N ASN A 100 14.49 -0.20 -8.70
CA ASN A 100 15.53 -0.67 -9.59
C ASN A 100 15.24 -2.10 -10.02
N LEU A 101 15.08 -2.32 -11.31
CA LEU A 101 14.85 -3.62 -11.90
C LEU A 101 16.17 -4.21 -12.38
N SER A 102 16.43 -5.47 -12.04
CA SER A 102 17.53 -6.24 -12.61
C SER A 102 17.25 -6.58 -14.08
N TYR A 103 18.28 -6.98 -14.82
CA TYR A 103 18.10 -7.46 -16.19
C TYR A 103 17.16 -8.66 -16.27
N SER A 104 17.21 -9.58 -15.31
CA SER A 104 16.27 -10.71 -15.23
C SER A 104 14.83 -10.24 -15.04
N GLY A 105 14.61 -9.20 -14.23
CA GLY A 105 13.30 -8.59 -14.04
C GLY A 105 12.79 -7.92 -15.31
N LEU A 106 13.64 -7.18 -16.01
CA LEU A 106 13.31 -6.56 -17.29
C LEU A 106 13.00 -7.63 -18.36
N ALA A 107 13.77 -8.71 -18.40
CA ALA A 107 13.53 -9.82 -19.34
C ALA A 107 12.19 -10.51 -19.06
N ALA A 108 11.83 -10.73 -17.80
CA ALA A 108 10.54 -11.30 -17.41
C ALA A 108 9.37 -10.40 -17.84
N ALA A 109 9.49 -9.10 -17.61
CA ALA A 109 8.48 -8.12 -18.03
C ALA A 109 8.36 -8.05 -19.55
N ALA A 110 9.49 -8.02 -20.27
CA ALA A 110 9.53 -7.99 -21.73
C ALA A 110 8.91 -9.25 -22.36
N LYS A 111 9.18 -10.41 -21.77
CA LYS A 111 8.57 -11.67 -22.20
C LYS A 111 7.05 -11.64 -22.08
N GLN A 112 6.53 -11.21 -20.95
CA GLN A 112 5.08 -11.07 -20.77
C GLN A 112 4.47 -10.08 -21.75
N LEU A 113 5.11 -8.94 -21.93
CA LEU A 113 4.63 -7.91 -22.85
C LEU A 113 4.56 -8.44 -24.29
N LYS A 114 5.57 -9.22 -24.71
CA LYS A 114 5.60 -9.87 -26.03
C LYS A 114 4.53 -10.94 -26.18
N GLU A 115 4.33 -11.77 -25.15
CA GLU A 115 3.41 -12.91 -25.23
C GLU A 115 1.94 -12.51 -25.04
N LYS A 116 1.68 -11.54 -24.18
CA LYS A 116 0.33 -11.17 -23.73
C LYS A 116 -0.10 -9.74 -24.08
N GLY A 117 0.81 -8.92 -24.60
CA GLY A 117 0.57 -7.49 -24.88
C GLY A 117 0.45 -6.63 -23.61
N SER A 118 0.68 -7.22 -22.44
CA SER A 118 0.60 -6.53 -21.15
C SER A 118 1.44 -7.24 -20.10
N VAL A 119 1.78 -6.50 -19.04
CA VAL A 119 2.50 -7.02 -17.88
C VAL A 119 1.60 -6.87 -16.67
N ASN A 120 1.30 -7.97 -16.02
CA ASN A 120 0.64 -7.95 -14.71
C ASN A 120 1.71 -7.86 -13.63
N TYR A 121 1.57 -6.91 -12.74
CA TYR A 121 2.50 -6.73 -11.64
C TYR A 121 1.75 -6.59 -10.32
N ARG A 122 2.48 -6.86 -9.25
CA ARG A 122 1.99 -6.79 -7.87
C ARG A 122 3.03 -6.06 -7.04
N VAL A 123 2.57 -5.11 -6.24
CA VAL A 123 3.40 -4.41 -5.27
C VAL A 123 2.92 -4.82 -3.88
N ILE A 124 3.82 -5.38 -3.11
CA ILE A 124 3.56 -5.78 -1.72
C ILE A 124 4.58 -5.13 -0.80
N GLY A 125 4.19 -4.89 0.42
CA GLY A 125 5.08 -4.33 1.42
C GLY A 125 4.35 -3.93 2.69
N ASP A 126 5.02 -3.10 3.48
CA ASP A 126 4.50 -2.59 4.74
C ASP A 126 4.59 -1.06 4.76
N VAL A 127 3.58 -0.42 5.31
CA VAL A 127 3.61 1.00 5.64
C VAL A 127 3.66 1.18 7.15
N THR A 128 4.63 1.97 7.62
CA THR A 128 4.75 2.34 9.02
C THR A 128 4.33 3.79 9.18
N VAL A 129 3.37 4.01 10.06
CA VAL A 129 2.82 5.33 10.35
C VAL A 129 2.96 5.67 11.83
N ALA A 130 3.28 6.92 12.11
CA ALA A 130 3.23 7.49 13.44
C ALA A 130 1.87 8.13 13.67
N THR A 131 1.27 7.82 14.81
CA THR A 131 -0.01 8.38 15.26
C THR A 131 0.13 8.96 16.64
N PRO A 132 -0.86 9.74 17.13
CA PRO A 132 -0.86 10.24 18.51
C PRO A 132 -0.78 9.16 19.59
N VAL A 133 -1.14 7.91 19.25
CA VAL A 133 -1.16 6.76 20.18
C VAL A 133 -0.04 5.77 19.94
N GLY A 134 0.90 6.05 19.04
CA GLY A 134 2.06 5.21 18.76
C GLY A 134 2.27 4.93 17.27
N ASN A 135 3.26 4.11 16.98
CA ASN A 135 3.60 3.70 15.62
C ASN A 135 2.91 2.39 15.26
N PHE A 136 2.37 2.34 14.06
CA PHE A 136 1.73 1.13 13.51
C PHE A 136 2.37 0.76 12.19
N THR A 137 2.61 -0.53 12.01
CA THR A 137 3.07 -1.10 10.73
C THR A 137 1.97 -1.99 10.18
N LYS A 138 1.55 -1.72 8.95
CA LYS A 138 0.48 -2.48 8.27
C LYS A 138 0.92 -2.92 6.89
N PRO A 139 0.63 -4.17 6.52
CA PRO A 139 0.91 -4.67 5.19
C PRO A 139 -0.04 -4.09 4.14
N TYR A 140 0.45 -3.97 2.93
CA TYR A 140 -0.36 -3.65 1.76
C TYR A 140 -0.02 -4.59 0.60
N ASP A 141 -0.97 -4.79 -0.29
CA ASP A 141 -0.87 -5.69 -1.42
C ASP A 141 -1.72 -5.12 -2.55
N GLN A 142 -1.08 -4.67 -3.62
CA GLN A 142 -1.75 -4.05 -4.75
C GLN A 142 -1.30 -4.68 -6.05
N THR A 143 -2.25 -4.91 -6.93
CA THR A 143 -2.02 -5.42 -8.27
C THR A 143 -2.32 -4.35 -9.30
N GLY A 144 -1.58 -4.37 -10.40
CA GLY A 144 -1.78 -3.48 -11.51
C GLY A 144 -1.43 -4.16 -12.83
N ARG A 145 -1.72 -3.46 -13.92
CA ARG A 145 -1.46 -3.93 -15.27
C ARG A 145 -0.87 -2.80 -16.11
N PHE A 146 0.25 -3.07 -16.71
CA PHE A 146 0.89 -2.19 -17.69
C PHE A 146 0.65 -2.73 -19.09
N SER A 147 0.24 -1.88 -20.02
CA SER A 147 0.14 -2.21 -21.43
C SER A 147 0.76 -1.11 -22.28
N THR A 148 1.26 -1.47 -23.46
CA THR A 148 1.86 -0.50 -24.39
C THR A 148 0.87 0.57 -24.84
N LEU A 149 -0.43 0.27 -24.81
CA LEU A 149 -1.48 1.21 -25.18
C LEU A 149 -1.76 2.25 -24.08
N SER A 150 -1.55 1.91 -22.81
CA SER A 150 -1.72 2.84 -21.71
C SER A 150 -0.54 3.82 -21.53
N GLY A 151 0.65 3.46 -22.00
CA GLY A 151 1.83 4.33 -22.00
C GLY A 151 1.82 5.42 -23.07
N MET A 152 0.86 5.43 -23.98
CA MET A 152 0.76 6.41 -25.06
C MET A 152 -0.27 7.50 -24.82
N THR A 153 -0.92 7.50 -23.68
CA THR A 153 -2.02 8.45 -23.36
C THR A 153 -1.63 9.53 -22.33
N HIS A 154 -0.38 9.91 -22.28
CA HIS A 154 0.07 11.04 -21.45
C HIS A 154 0.73 12.12 -22.31
#